data_f263f7f7d4c2d16d62cc0d960d950514
#
_entry.id   f263f7f7d4c2d16d62cc0d960d950514
#
_cell.length_a   1.000
_cell.length_b   1.000
_cell.length_c   1.000
_cell.angle_alpha   90.00
_cell.angle_beta   90.00
_cell.angle_gamma   90.00
#
_symmetry.space_group_name_H-M   'P 1'
#
loop_
_entity.id
_entity.type
_entity.pdbx_description
1 polymer ?
#
loop_
_entity_poly.entity_id
_entity_poly.type
_entity_poly.pdbx_seq_one_letter_code
_entity_poly.pdbx_strand_id
1 'polypeptide(L)'
;MNIGAHIPSKNAIDEISYRKGDTFQIFISSPQMWKSPKPREDIEILQDFDGNIYVHAPYLINVATPNNKVRHPSRKLLKDTCKVASTFGAKGVIVHGGSVGEGGDTVSYTHLTLPTNTVV
;
A
#
# COMPACT_ATOMS: atom_id res chain seq x y z
N MET A 1 -4.97 5.04 22.83
CA MET A 1 -5.22 5.61 21.48
C MET A 1 -3.95 5.48 20.67
N ASN A 2 -4.07 4.93 19.46
CA ASN A 2 -2.93 4.84 18.54
C ASN A 2 -2.82 6.12 17.73
N ILE A 3 -1.63 6.70 17.71
CA ILE A 3 -1.36 7.92 16.97
C ILE A 3 -0.26 7.63 15.96
N GLY A 4 -0.48 8.00 14.71
CA GLY A 4 0.43 7.71 13.64
C GLY A 4 0.60 8.83 12.63
N ALA A 5 1.54 8.63 11.73
CA ALA A 5 1.83 9.56 10.65
C ALA A 5 2.31 8.82 9.40
N HIS A 6 2.14 9.47 8.26
CA HIS A 6 2.85 9.06 7.05
C HIS A 6 4.29 9.57 7.13
N ILE A 7 5.25 8.67 6.96
CA ILE A 7 6.67 8.98 7.13
C ILE A 7 7.48 8.44 5.95
N PRO A 8 8.73 8.92 5.77
CA PRO A 8 9.63 8.32 4.79
C PRO A 8 9.87 6.84 5.08
N SER A 9 9.93 6.06 4.03
CA SER A 9 10.15 4.60 4.11
C SER A 9 11.54 4.24 4.64
N LYS A 10 12.53 5.08 4.37
CA LYS A 10 13.88 4.88 4.86
C LYS A 10 13.96 5.27 6.34
N ASN A 11 14.51 4.38 7.17
CA ASN A 11 14.63 4.58 8.61
C ASN A 11 13.27 4.84 9.30
N ALA A 12 12.23 4.11 8.87
CA ALA A 12 10.87 4.34 9.33
C ALA A 12 10.73 4.23 10.86
N ILE A 13 11.42 3.30 11.50
CA ILE A 13 11.34 3.11 12.95
C ILE A 13 11.90 4.34 13.68
N ASP A 14 13.04 4.87 13.22
CA ASP A 14 13.63 6.08 13.83
C ASP A 14 12.72 7.29 13.62
N GLU A 15 12.13 7.41 12.45
CA GLU A 15 11.21 8.50 12.11
C GLU A 15 9.96 8.49 12.99
N ILE A 16 9.35 7.34 13.20
CA ILE A 16 8.15 7.27 14.04
C ILE A 16 8.49 7.44 15.53
N SER A 17 9.62 6.94 15.95
CA SER A 17 10.10 7.14 17.33
C SER A 17 10.35 8.61 17.62
N TYR A 18 10.96 9.33 16.69
CA TYR A 18 11.17 10.77 16.82
C TYR A 18 9.84 11.52 16.97
N ARG A 19 8.80 11.09 16.26
CA ARG A 19 7.47 11.69 16.33
C ARG A 19 6.62 11.20 17.50
N LYS A 20 7.15 10.27 18.30
CA LYS A 20 6.46 9.67 19.45
C LYS A 20 5.12 9.01 19.07
N GLY A 21 5.07 8.46 17.85
CA GLY A 21 3.92 7.71 17.37
C GLY A 21 4.09 6.21 17.57
N ASP A 22 3.00 5.50 17.50
CA ASP A 22 2.92 4.04 17.59
C ASP A 22 2.39 3.39 16.32
N THR A 23 2.09 4.18 15.31
CA THR A 23 1.54 3.73 14.03
C THR A 23 2.16 4.55 12.91
N PHE A 24 2.51 3.91 11.80
CA PHE A 24 2.97 4.66 10.66
C PHE A 24 2.51 4.08 9.32
N GLN A 25 2.53 4.92 8.31
CA GLN A 25 2.22 4.59 6.94
C GLN A 25 3.42 4.96 6.06
N ILE A 26 3.77 4.08 5.15
CA ILE A 26 4.88 4.28 4.22
C ILE A 26 4.50 3.88 2.80
N PHE A 27 5.21 4.44 1.81
CA PHE A 27 5.29 3.85 0.48
C PHE A 27 6.44 2.85 0.44
N ILE A 28 6.26 1.73 -0.24
CA ILE A 28 7.31 0.70 -0.41
C ILE A 28 7.81 0.63 -1.84
N SER A 29 7.27 1.48 -2.71
CA SER A 29 7.78 1.72 -4.07
C SER A 29 7.45 3.17 -4.44
N SER A 30 8.00 3.64 -5.56
CA SER A 30 7.68 5.00 -6.00
C SER A 30 6.18 5.16 -6.24
N PRO A 31 5.52 6.16 -5.63
CA PRO A 31 4.07 6.34 -5.76
C PRO A 31 3.62 6.73 -7.17
N GLN A 32 4.54 7.14 -8.03
CA GLN A 32 4.24 7.65 -9.36
C GLN A 32 4.79 6.76 -10.49
N MET A 33 5.23 5.55 -10.18
CA MET A 33 5.83 4.64 -11.16
C MET A 33 5.14 3.27 -11.16
N TRP A 34 5.05 2.67 -12.35
CA TRP A 34 4.53 1.31 -12.55
C TRP A 34 5.58 0.24 -12.21
N LYS A 35 6.25 0.42 -11.10
CA LYS A 35 7.31 -0.48 -10.68
C LYS A 35 6.89 -1.23 -9.42
N SER A 36 6.90 -2.55 -9.49
CA SER A 36 6.60 -3.38 -8.33
C SER A 36 7.63 -3.18 -7.22
N PRO A 37 7.20 -3.18 -5.96
CA PRO A 37 8.13 -3.06 -4.84
C PRO A 37 9.08 -4.25 -4.78
N LYS A 38 10.30 -3.99 -4.35
CA LYS A 38 11.28 -5.03 -4.08
C LYS A 38 11.14 -5.53 -2.64
N PRO A 39 11.54 -6.78 -2.37
CA PRO A 39 11.66 -7.23 -0.99
C PRO A 39 12.54 -6.26 -0.19
N ARG A 40 12.14 -6.00 1.04
CA ARG A 40 12.87 -5.07 1.91
C ARG A 40 14.01 -5.78 2.62
N GLU A 41 15.10 -5.05 2.83
CA GLU A 41 16.25 -5.54 3.59
C GLU A 41 16.02 -5.43 5.11
N ASP A 42 15.11 -4.58 5.54
CA ASP A 42 14.82 -4.28 6.94
C ASP A 42 13.59 -5.04 7.49
N ILE A 43 13.24 -6.17 6.89
CA ILE A 43 12.05 -6.95 7.29
C ILE A 43 12.06 -7.28 8.78
N GLU A 44 13.18 -7.74 9.31
CA GLU A 44 13.28 -8.13 10.72
C GLU A 44 13.05 -6.94 11.66
N ILE A 45 13.61 -5.79 11.32
CA ILE A 45 13.42 -4.56 12.09
C ILE A 45 11.96 -4.13 12.10
N LEU A 46 11.30 -4.22 10.94
CA LEU A 46 9.89 -3.87 10.83
C LEU A 46 8.98 -4.86 11.54
N GLN A 47 9.31 -6.16 11.48
CA GLN A 47 8.55 -7.19 12.21
C GLN A 47 8.63 -7.03 13.72
N ASP A 48 9.76 -6.54 14.22
CA ASP A 48 9.97 -6.32 15.66
C ASP A 48 9.32 -5.02 16.18
N PHE A 49 8.81 -4.19 15.26
CA PHE A 49 8.12 -2.97 15.66
C PHE A 49 6.84 -3.28 16.44
N ASP A 50 6.69 -2.68 17.62
CA ASP A 50 5.60 -2.95 18.56
C ASP A 50 4.31 -2.17 18.24
N GLY A 51 4.28 -1.43 17.17
CA GLY A 51 3.11 -0.67 16.73
C GLY A 51 2.49 -1.24 15.45
N ASN A 52 1.72 -0.41 14.78
CA ASN A 52 1.02 -0.78 13.55
C ASN A 52 1.71 -0.17 12.34
N ILE A 53 1.90 -0.98 11.31
CA ILE A 53 2.47 -0.55 10.03
C ILE A 53 1.39 -0.65 8.96
N TYR A 54 1.22 0.42 8.21
CA TYR A 54 0.36 0.46 7.03
C TYR A 54 1.19 0.84 5.81
N VAL A 55 0.86 0.25 4.67
CA VAL A 55 1.50 0.57 3.39
C VAL A 55 0.50 1.30 2.52
N HIS A 56 0.91 2.43 1.97
CA HIS A 56 0.09 3.14 0.98
C HIS A 56 0.48 2.65 -0.42
N ALA A 57 -0.51 2.18 -1.17
CA ALA A 57 -0.31 1.76 -2.55
C ALA A 57 0.03 2.96 -3.45
N PRO A 58 0.74 2.74 -4.56
CA PRO A 58 1.04 3.81 -5.50
C PRO A 58 -0.21 4.52 -6.03
N TYR A 59 -0.09 5.81 -6.29
CA TYR A 59 -1.20 6.66 -6.78
C TYR A 59 -1.68 6.28 -8.18
N LEU A 60 -0.83 5.62 -8.97
CA LEU A 60 -1.17 5.22 -10.34
C LEU A 60 -2.25 4.15 -10.41
N ILE A 61 -2.45 3.41 -9.32
CA ILE A 61 -3.40 2.31 -9.30
C ILE A 61 -4.82 2.84 -9.48
N ASN A 62 -5.49 2.30 -10.49
CA ASN A 62 -6.90 2.56 -10.76
C ASN A 62 -7.57 1.24 -11.15
N VAL A 63 -8.14 0.58 -10.17
CA VAL A 63 -8.80 -0.73 -10.38
C VAL A 63 -10.22 -0.61 -10.91
N ALA A 64 -10.79 0.58 -10.83
CA ALA A 64 -12.17 0.85 -11.29
C ALA A 64 -12.26 1.21 -12.78
N THR A 65 -11.14 1.54 -13.42
CA THR A 65 -11.16 1.98 -14.81
C THR A 65 -11.58 0.86 -15.76
N PRO A 66 -12.38 1.15 -16.78
CA PRO A 66 -12.68 0.18 -17.85
C PRO A 66 -11.49 -0.04 -18.80
N ASN A 67 -10.49 0.83 -18.79
CA ASN A 67 -9.32 0.72 -19.66
C ASN A 67 -8.40 -0.41 -19.19
N ASN A 68 -8.35 -1.49 -19.96
CA ASN A 68 -7.53 -2.66 -19.64
C ASN A 68 -6.03 -2.37 -19.55
N LYS A 69 -5.54 -1.39 -20.31
CA LYS A 69 -4.13 -0.99 -20.28
C LYS A 69 -3.70 -0.37 -18.95
N VAL A 70 -4.66 0.09 -18.17
CA VAL A 70 -4.43 0.63 -16.83
C VAL A 70 -4.92 -0.35 -15.75
N ARG A 71 -6.06 -0.98 -15.98
CA ARG A 71 -6.67 -1.88 -14.97
C ARG A 71 -5.80 -3.10 -14.68
N HIS A 72 -5.30 -3.80 -15.71
CA HIS A 72 -4.47 -4.98 -15.49
C HIS A 72 -3.15 -4.66 -14.77
N PRO A 73 -2.37 -3.66 -15.20
CA PRO A 73 -1.19 -3.25 -14.44
C PRO A 73 -1.51 -2.80 -13.01
N SER A 74 -2.65 -2.12 -12.81
CA SER A 74 -3.09 -1.70 -11.49
C SER A 74 -3.30 -2.87 -10.54
N ARG A 75 -4.00 -3.90 -11.01
CA ARG A 75 -4.23 -5.12 -10.23
C ARG A 75 -2.93 -5.83 -9.89
N LYS A 76 -2.03 -5.94 -10.87
CA LYS A 76 -0.72 -6.57 -10.66
C LYS A 76 0.10 -5.80 -9.63
N LEU A 77 0.21 -4.47 -9.78
CA LEU A 77 0.97 -3.63 -8.87
C LEU A 77 0.40 -3.67 -7.45
N LEU A 78 -0.91 -3.63 -7.31
CA LEU A 78 -1.57 -3.74 -6.01
C LEU A 78 -1.31 -5.10 -5.36
N LYS A 79 -1.40 -6.17 -6.12
CA LYS A 79 -1.11 -7.52 -5.63
C LYS A 79 0.34 -7.66 -5.17
N ASP A 80 1.29 -7.15 -5.95
CA ASP A 80 2.71 -7.19 -5.61
C ASP A 80 3.00 -6.33 -4.36
N THR A 81 2.33 -5.18 -4.24
CA THR A 81 2.43 -4.32 -3.05
C THR A 81 1.94 -5.06 -1.80
N CYS A 82 0.80 -5.74 -1.88
CA CYS A 82 0.26 -6.52 -0.77
C CYS A 82 1.19 -7.67 -0.37
N LYS A 83 1.81 -8.33 -1.34
CA LYS A 83 2.77 -9.41 -1.06
C LYS A 83 3.96 -8.90 -0.26
N VAL A 84 4.57 -7.81 -0.68
CA VAL A 84 5.72 -7.24 0.03
C VAL A 84 5.29 -6.70 1.39
N ALA A 85 4.16 -6.03 1.49
CA ALA A 85 3.62 -5.53 2.76
C ALA A 85 3.42 -6.65 3.78
N SER A 86 2.96 -7.81 3.36
CA SER A 86 2.74 -8.94 4.26
C SER A 86 4.05 -9.53 4.78
N THR A 87 5.17 -9.39 4.09
CA THR A 87 6.46 -9.94 4.54
C THR A 87 6.95 -9.33 5.84
N PHE A 88 6.62 -8.09 6.13
CA PHE A 88 7.03 -7.43 7.38
C PHE A 88 5.87 -7.17 8.34
N GLY A 89 4.74 -7.83 8.12
CA GLY A 89 3.63 -7.80 9.07
C GLY A 89 2.79 -6.52 9.04
N ALA A 90 2.71 -5.84 7.89
CA ALA A 90 1.82 -4.69 7.74
C ALA A 90 0.38 -5.07 8.06
N LYS A 91 -0.32 -4.19 8.77
CA LYS A 91 -1.73 -4.41 9.15
C LYS A 91 -2.69 -4.27 7.98
N GLY A 92 -2.31 -3.48 6.99
CA GLY A 92 -3.12 -3.31 5.80
C GLY A 92 -2.43 -2.47 4.75
N VAL A 93 -3.04 -2.42 3.58
CA VAL A 93 -2.62 -1.60 2.45
C VAL A 93 -3.73 -0.59 2.17
N ILE A 94 -3.36 0.68 2.16
CA ILE A 94 -4.28 1.75 1.82
C ILE A 94 -4.24 1.97 0.33
N VAL A 95 -5.38 1.84 -0.31
CA VAL A 95 -5.52 2.03 -1.75
C VAL A 95 -6.71 2.92 -2.06
N HIS A 96 -6.51 3.86 -2.97
CA HIS A 96 -7.61 4.64 -3.52
C HIS A 96 -8.30 3.81 -4.60
N GLY A 97 -9.62 3.75 -4.52
CA GLY A 97 -10.42 2.91 -5.42
C GLY A 97 -10.30 3.27 -6.90
N GLY A 98 -9.91 4.51 -7.18
CA GLY A 98 -9.79 5.00 -8.53
C GLY A 98 -11.10 5.57 -9.06
N SER A 99 -11.16 5.73 -10.38
CA SER A 99 -12.30 6.32 -11.07
C SER A 99 -12.70 5.46 -12.26
N VAL A 100 -14.00 5.30 -12.43
CA VAL A 100 -14.54 4.59 -13.62
C VAL A 100 -14.47 5.44 -14.89
N GLY A 101 -14.37 6.76 -14.75
CA GLY A 101 -14.40 7.67 -15.89
C GLY A 101 -15.74 7.62 -16.62
N GLU A 102 -15.76 8.10 -17.87
CA GLU A 102 -16.94 8.06 -18.70
C GLU A 102 -17.17 6.64 -19.22
N GLY A 103 -18.40 6.15 -19.13
CA GLY A 103 -18.79 4.83 -19.63
C GLY A 103 -18.27 3.64 -18.84
N GLY A 104 -17.66 3.88 -17.69
CA GLY A 104 -17.23 2.82 -16.80
C GLY A 104 -18.29 2.44 -15.77
N ASP A 105 -18.04 1.34 -15.06
CA ASP A 105 -18.88 0.89 -13.94
C ASP A 105 -18.01 0.46 -12.75
N THR A 106 -18.65 0.11 -11.63
CA THR A 106 -17.97 -0.26 -10.38
C THR A 106 -17.76 -1.77 -10.22
N VAL A 107 -18.20 -2.58 -11.15
CA VAL A 107 -18.15 -4.06 -11.03
C VAL A 107 -16.70 -4.55 -10.91
N SER A 108 -15.79 -3.97 -11.71
CA SER A 108 -14.38 -4.36 -11.66
C SER A 108 -13.75 -4.08 -10.28
N TYR A 109 -14.21 -3.08 -9.58
CA TYR A 109 -13.75 -2.75 -8.24
C TYR A 109 -14.27 -3.75 -7.21
N THR A 110 -15.55 -4.06 -7.26
CA THR A 110 -16.20 -4.98 -6.32
C THR A 110 -15.67 -6.42 -6.42
N HIS A 111 -15.10 -6.80 -7.58
CA HIS A 111 -14.55 -8.13 -7.79
C HIS A 111 -13.06 -8.24 -7.43
N LEU A 112 -12.44 -7.17 -6.94
CA LEU A 112 -11.04 -7.21 -6.53
C LEU A 112 -10.88 -7.95 -5.21
N THR A 113 -10.02 -8.99 -5.22
CA THR A 113 -9.63 -9.73 -4.02
C THR A 113 -8.18 -9.44 -3.69
N LEU A 114 -7.91 -9.08 -2.44
CA LEU A 114 -6.58 -8.73 -1.96
C LEU A 114 -6.04 -9.80 -1.00
N PRO A 115 -4.72 -10.08 -1.03
CA PRO A 115 -4.11 -11.08 -0.15
C PRO A 115 -3.89 -10.58 1.29
N THR A 116 -4.07 -9.29 1.56
CA THR A 116 -3.96 -8.69 2.90
C THR A 116 -5.20 -7.87 3.21
N ASN A 117 -5.34 -7.46 4.48
CA ASN A 117 -6.37 -6.50 4.86
C ASN A 117 -6.11 -5.17 4.13
N THR A 118 -7.17 -4.61 3.57
CA THR A 118 -7.09 -3.37 2.79
C THR A 118 -7.95 -2.29 3.43
N VAL A 119 -7.39 -1.10 3.52
CA VAL A 119 -8.09 0.11 3.98
C VAL A 119 -8.08 1.11 2.82
N VAL A 120 -9.22 1.66 2.52
CA VAL A 120 -9.41 2.60 1.41
C VAL A 120 -9.48 4.04 1.90
#